data_b30a565c7eade1a77defdc6a553058a6
#
_entry.id   b30a565c7eade1a77defdc6a553058a6
#
_cell.length_a   1.000
_cell.length_b   1.000
_cell.length_c   1.000
_cell.angle_alpha   90.00
_cell.angle_beta   90.00
_cell.angle_gamma   90.00
#
_symmetry.space_group_name_H-M   'P 1'
#
loop_
_entity.id
_entity.type
_entity.pdbx_description
1 polymer ?
#
loop_
_entity_poly.entity_id
_entity_poly.type
_entity_poly.pdbx_seq_one_letter_code
_entity_poly.pdbx_strand_id
1 'polypeptide(L)'
;MKARPNYTQQLAIFIGLAVGGWIAYLLVFQHYFPNDYDPNNSRGVLWAWLIGATLLFLVVMIGSFRLLGTPPQWRPTMAIAGIAPALVLDCIATTFYSDWFASAGPHEATAYSATILGGAGLMLIYSVRGSR
;
A
#
# COMPACT_ATOMS: atom_id res chain seq x y z
N MET A 1 -5.21 -13.24 29.61
CA MET A 1 -4.53 -13.33 28.29
C MET A 1 -5.57 -13.15 27.20
N LYS A 2 -5.41 -12.16 26.32
CA LYS A 2 -6.26 -12.06 25.14
C LYS A 2 -5.88 -13.20 24.19
N ALA A 3 -6.87 -13.99 23.75
CA ALA A 3 -6.64 -15.05 22.76
C ALA A 3 -6.09 -14.41 21.47
N ARG A 4 -5.06 -15.02 20.89
CA ARG A 4 -4.55 -14.58 19.58
C ARG A 4 -5.61 -14.82 18.51
N PRO A 5 -5.80 -13.89 17.56
CA PRO A 5 -6.76 -14.10 16.49
C PRO A 5 -6.40 -15.34 15.67
N ASN A 6 -7.41 -16.13 15.32
CA ASN A 6 -7.26 -17.31 14.48
C ASN A 6 -6.97 -16.91 13.01
N TYR A 7 -6.70 -17.90 12.15
CA TYR A 7 -6.36 -17.68 10.75
C TYR A 7 -7.39 -16.80 10.01
N THR A 8 -8.68 -17.14 10.14
CA THR A 8 -9.77 -16.41 9.46
C THR A 8 -9.90 -14.97 9.97
N GLN A 9 -9.75 -14.78 11.27
CA GLN A 9 -9.77 -13.44 11.87
C GLN A 9 -8.57 -12.60 11.38
N GLN A 10 -7.37 -13.18 11.33
CA GLN A 10 -6.20 -12.48 10.78
C GLN A 10 -6.41 -12.13 9.31
N LEU A 11 -6.93 -13.05 8.49
CA LEU A 11 -7.23 -12.80 7.09
C LEU A 11 -8.18 -11.60 6.92
N ALA A 12 -9.27 -11.57 7.69
CA ALA A 12 -10.22 -10.45 7.67
C ALA A 12 -9.57 -9.12 8.09
N ILE A 13 -8.71 -9.14 9.11
CA ILE A 13 -7.96 -7.95 9.54
C ILE A 13 -7.04 -7.44 8.43
N PHE A 14 -6.28 -8.31 7.77
CA PHE A 14 -5.38 -7.89 6.69
C PHE A 14 -6.13 -7.35 5.47
N ILE A 15 -7.27 -7.93 5.10
CA ILE A 15 -8.15 -7.38 4.05
C ILE A 15 -8.67 -6.00 4.47
N GLY A 16 -9.11 -5.84 5.71
CA GLY A 16 -9.57 -4.55 6.24
C GLY A 16 -8.46 -3.49 6.25
N LEU A 17 -7.23 -3.88 6.63
CA LEU A 17 -6.06 -3.01 6.56
C LEU A 17 -5.70 -2.62 5.12
N ALA A 18 -5.87 -3.55 4.16
CA ALA A 18 -5.65 -3.25 2.74
C ALA A 18 -6.60 -2.16 2.25
N VAL A 19 -7.90 -2.32 2.49
CA VAL A 19 -8.92 -1.36 2.04
C VAL A 19 -8.79 -0.03 2.77
N GLY A 20 -8.72 -0.05 4.11
CA GLY A 20 -8.60 1.17 4.93
C GLY A 20 -7.30 1.91 4.69
N GLY A 21 -6.19 1.19 4.59
CA GLY A 21 -4.87 1.75 4.28
C GLY A 21 -4.82 2.34 2.87
N TRP A 22 -5.47 1.70 1.89
CA TRP A 22 -5.59 2.22 0.54
C TRP A 22 -6.36 3.55 0.50
N ILE A 23 -7.51 3.64 1.17
CA ILE A 23 -8.30 4.90 1.26
C ILE A 23 -7.45 6.00 1.89
N ALA A 24 -6.82 5.71 3.04
CA ALA A 24 -5.98 6.68 3.74
C ALA A 24 -4.82 7.15 2.85
N TYR A 25 -4.13 6.23 2.16
CA TYR A 25 -3.02 6.57 1.28
C TYR A 25 -3.47 7.41 0.08
N LEU A 26 -4.60 7.06 -0.56
CA LEU A 26 -5.16 7.82 -1.69
C LEU A 26 -5.44 9.27 -1.29
N LEU A 27 -6.05 9.49 -0.14
CA LEU A 27 -6.36 10.83 0.36
C LEU A 27 -5.10 11.62 0.72
N VAL A 28 -4.13 10.98 1.37
CA VAL A 28 -2.85 11.61 1.71
C VAL A 28 -2.07 11.97 0.45
N PHE A 29 -2.00 11.05 -0.50
CA PHE A 29 -1.31 11.30 -1.77
C PHE A 29 -1.96 12.47 -2.52
N GLN A 30 -3.27 12.45 -2.70
CA GLN A 30 -4.01 13.52 -3.38
C GLN A 30 -3.82 14.89 -2.70
N HIS A 31 -3.72 14.91 -1.38
CA HIS A 31 -3.60 16.16 -0.64
C HIS A 31 -2.18 16.75 -0.65
N TYR A 32 -1.17 15.91 -0.61
CA TYR A 32 0.23 16.33 -0.42
C TYR A 32 1.12 16.18 -1.65
N PHE A 33 0.71 15.39 -2.65
CA PHE A 33 1.51 15.25 -3.87
C PHE A 33 1.38 16.53 -4.71
N PRO A 34 2.50 17.06 -5.27
CA PRO A 34 2.47 18.31 -6.04
C PRO A 34 1.61 18.18 -7.31
N ASN A 35 0.63 19.07 -7.48
CA ASN A 35 -0.23 19.09 -8.67
C ASN A 35 0.53 19.52 -9.95
N ASP A 36 1.66 20.22 -9.78
CA ASP A 36 2.54 20.68 -10.85
C ASP A 36 3.68 19.69 -11.13
N TYR A 37 3.56 18.45 -10.65
CA TYR A 37 4.56 17.42 -10.85
C TYR A 37 4.83 17.18 -12.35
N ASP A 38 6.10 17.34 -12.75
CA ASP A 38 6.62 17.00 -14.07
C ASP A 38 7.68 15.90 -13.96
N PRO A 39 7.45 14.72 -14.56
CA PRO A 39 8.39 13.60 -14.49
C PRO A 39 9.77 13.91 -15.10
N ASN A 40 9.88 14.93 -15.95
CA ASN A 40 11.16 15.31 -16.54
C ASN A 40 12.01 16.18 -15.60
N ASN A 41 11.35 17.03 -14.79
CA ASN A 41 12.02 18.02 -13.96
C ASN A 41 12.00 17.69 -12.46
N SER A 42 11.08 16.85 -12.01
CA SER A 42 10.82 16.62 -10.58
C SER A 42 10.92 15.14 -10.17
N ARG A 43 11.79 14.37 -10.81
CA ARG A 43 11.96 12.92 -10.52
C ARG A 43 12.24 12.62 -9.06
N GLY A 44 12.95 13.51 -8.36
CA GLY A 44 13.26 13.35 -6.94
C GLY A 44 12.01 13.30 -6.06
N VAL A 45 10.95 14.01 -6.42
CA VAL A 45 9.68 13.99 -5.71
C VAL A 45 9.04 12.60 -5.78
N LEU A 46 8.99 11.99 -6.97
CA LEU A 46 8.46 10.64 -7.13
C LEU A 46 9.28 9.61 -6.34
N TRP A 47 10.62 9.71 -6.39
CA TRP A 47 11.47 8.80 -5.62
C TRP A 47 11.28 8.96 -4.11
N ALA A 48 11.13 10.18 -3.61
CA ALA A 48 10.85 10.43 -2.20
C ALA A 48 9.52 9.79 -1.76
N TRP A 49 8.47 9.94 -2.57
CA TRP A 49 7.17 9.32 -2.32
C TRP A 49 7.23 7.80 -2.41
N LEU A 50 7.92 7.24 -3.40
CA LEU A 50 8.08 5.80 -3.56
C LEU A 50 8.80 5.18 -2.36
N ILE A 51 9.90 5.77 -1.93
CA ILE A 51 10.66 5.29 -0.76
C ILE A 51 9.83 5.45 0.51
N GLY A 52 9.22 6.62 0.72
CA GLY A 52 8.39 6.90 1.90
C GLY A 52 7.18 5.97 2.01
N ALA A 53 6.43 5.78 0.93
CA ALA A 53 5.30 4.87 0.87
C ALA A 53 5.72 3.41 1.11
N THR A 54 6.81 2.98 0.49
CA THR A 54 7.35 1.62 0.67
C THR A 54 7.73 1.36 2.12
N LEU A 55 8.45 2.29 2.76
CA LEU A 55 8.84 2.17 4.16
C LEU A 55 7.61 2.14 5.08
N LEU A 56 6.64 3.01 4.84
CA LEU A 56 5.39 3.03 5.60
C LEU A 56 4.65 1.69 5.50
N PHE A 57 4.46 1.18 4.29
CA PHE A 57 3.76 -0.09 4.08
C PHE A 57 4.50 -1.27 4.72
N LEU A 58 5.83 -1.31 4.64
CA LEU A 58 6.63 -2.33 5.31
C LEU A 58 6.49 -2.25 6.84
N VAL A 59 6.55 -1.06 7.41
CA VAL A 59 6.39 -0.87 8.86
C VAL A 59 5.00 -1.33 9.32
N VAL A 60 3.94 -0.96 8.59
CA VAL A 60 2.57 -1.38 8.90
C VAL A 60 2.43 -2.90 8.81
N MET A 61 2.98 -3.53 7.77
CA MET A 61 2.92 -4.99 7.59
C MET A 61 3.69 -5.72 8.68
N ILE A 62 4.94 -5.33 8.95
CA ILE A 62 5.78 -5.95 9.99
C ILE A 62 5.15 -5.76 11.37
N GLY A 63 4.65 -4.55 11.65
CA GLY A 63 3.92 -4.24 12.88
C GLY A 63 2.69 -5.11 13.06
N SER A 64 1.90 -5.29 11.99
CA SER A 64 0.71 -6.14 11.99
C SER A 64 1.07 -7.60 12.28
N PHE A 65 2.12 -8.15 11.65
CA PHE A 65 2.58 -9.51 11.93
C PHE A 65 2.99 -9.69 13.39
N ARG A 66 3.67 -8.70 13.97
CA ARG A 66 4.10 -8.76 15.38
C ARG A 66 2.92 -8.64 16.35
N LEU A 67 2.05 -7.65 16.14
CA LEU A 67 0.90 -7.38 17.01
C LEU A 67 -0.11 -8.53 17.02
N LEU A 68 -0.36 -9.13 15.85
CA LEU A 68 -1.30 -10.25 15.71
C LEU A 68 -0.65 -11.60 16.04
N GLY A 69 0.66 -11.64 16.24
CA GLY A 69 1.40 -12.88 16.47
C GLY A 69 1.31 -13.83 15.28
N THR A 70 1.35 -13.31 14.05
CA THR A 70 1.19 -14.08 12.82
C THR A 70 2.30 -15.12 12.67
N PRO A 71 1.98 -16.43 12.63
CA PRO A 71 2.97 -17.48 12.44
C PRO A 71 3.71 -17.31 11.10
N PRO A 72 5.01 -17.68 11.02
CA PRO A 72 5.79 -17.52 9.81
C PRO A 72 5.15 -18.13 8.55
N GLN A 73 4.55 -19.31 8.68
CA GLN A 73 3.89 -20.01 7.57
C GLN A 73 2.65 -19.29 7.02
N TRP A 74 2.03 -18.39 7.80
CA TRP A 74 0.86 -17.61 7.35
C TRP A 74 1.23 -16.26 6.73
N ARG A 75 2.44 -15.76 6.98
CA ARG A 75 2.85 -14.41 6.55
C ARG A 75 2.70 -14.16 5.05
N PRO A 76 3.09 -15.08 4.14
CA PRO A 76 2.89 -14.84 2.72
C PRO A 76 1.42 -14.67 2.34
N THR A 77 0.54 -15.53 2.87
CA THR A 77 -0.91 -15.42 2.60
C THR A 77 -1.50 -14.13 3.19
N MET A 78 -1.10 -13.76 4.40
CA MET A 78 -1.56 -12.52 5.03
C MET A 78 -1.04 -11.28 4.28
N ALA A 79 0.19 -11.30 3.78
CA ALA A 79 0.72 -10.23 2.94
C ALA A 79 -0.08 -10.09 1.63
N ILE A 80 -0.39 -11.20 0.97
CA ILE A 80 -1.24 -11.19 -0.23
C ILE A 80 -2.62 -10.61 0.09
N ALA A 81 -3.25 -11.05 1.17
CA ALA A 81 -4.54 -10.52 1.62
C ALA A 81 -4.50 -9.03 1.97
N GLY A 82 -3.36 -8.54 2.47
CA GLY A 82 -3.11 -7.13 2.77
C GLY A 82 -2.73 -6.27 1.55
N ILE A 83 -2.49 -6.87 0.38
CA ILE A 83 -2.04 -6.16 -0.82
C ILE A 83 -3.05 -6.30 -1.96
N ALA A 84 -3.54 -7.51 -2.23
CA ALA A 84 -4.35 -7.77 -3.41
C ALA A 84 -5.61 -6.90 -3.51
N PRO A 85 -6.41 -6.69 -2.46
CA PRO A 85 -7.56 -5.80 -2.54
C PRO A 85 -7.16 -4.34 -2.87
N ALA A 86 -6.05 -3.87 -2.29
CA ALA A 86 -5.54 -2.53 -2.56
C ALA A 86 -5.12 -2.38 -4.03
N LEU A 87 -4.48 -3.37 -4.64
CA LEU A 87 -4.11 -3.34 -6.05
C LEU A 87 -5.32 -3.31 -6.99
N VAL A 88 -6.39 -4.05 -6.66
CA VAL A 88 -7.64 -4.00 -7.43
C VAL A 88 -8.26 -2.61 -7.36
N LEU A 89 -8.34 -2.05 -6.15
CA LEU A 89 -8.85 -0.68 -5.94
C LEU A 89 -7.96 0.37 -6.62
N ASP A 90 -6.65 0.13 -6.67
CA ASP A 90 -5.69 1.00 -7.34
C ASP A 90 -5.90 1.05 -8.86
N CYS A 91 -6.23 -0.06 -9.48
CA CYS A 91 -6.61 -0.07 -10.90
C CYS A 91 -7.82 0.83 -11.17
N ILE A 92 -8.82 0.79 -10.29
CA ILE A 92 -10.01 1.65 -10.39
C ILE A 92 -9.62 3.11 -10.14
N ALA A 93 -8.88 3.38 -9.06
CA ALA A 93 -8.46 4.75 -8.73
C ALA A 93 -7.61 5.37 -9.84
N THR A 94 -6.67 4.64 -10.41
CA THR A 94 -5.83 5.14 -11.50
C THR A 94 -6.65 5.51 -12.73
N THR A 95 -7.66 4.70 -13.05
CA THR A 95 -8.54 4.94 -14.20
C THR A 95 -9.39 6.20 -14.02
N PHE A 96 -9.91 6.43 -12.80
CA PHE A 96 -10.85 7.51 -12.52
C PHE A 96 -10.22 8.66 -11.70
N TYR A 97 -8.89 8.68 -11.54
CA TYR A 97 -8.21 9.61 -10.64
C TYR A 97 -8.56 11.08 -10.97
N SER A 98 -8.48 11.46 -12.22
CA SER A 98 -8.79 12.82 -12.68
C SER A 98 -10.27 13.17 -12.55
N ASP A 99 -11.15 12.17 -12.63
CA ASP A 99 -12.60 12.38 -12.43
C ASP A 99 -12.95 12.58 -10.95
N TRP A 100 -12.21 11.88 -10.06
CA TRP A 100 -12.43 12.00 -8.61
C TRP A 100 -11.78 13.25 -8.01
N PHE A 101 -10.66 13.72 -8.60
CA PHE A 101 -9.89 14.85 -8.10
C PHE A 101 -9.72 15.91 -9.18
N ALA A 102 -10.61 16.90 -9.18
CA ALA A 102 -10.64 17.97 -10.19
C ALA A 102 -9.36 18.82 -10.25
N SER A 103 -8.55 18.83 -9.18
CA SER A 103 -7.26 19.53 -9.10
C SER A 103 -6.07 18.67 -9.51
N ALA A 104 -6.29 17.41 -9.90
CA ALA A 104 -5.20 16.48 -10.22
C ALA A 104 -4.40 16.96 -11.44
N GLY A 105 -3.07 16.95 -11.30
CA GLY A 105 -2.16 17.21 -12.40
C GLY A 105 -2.11 16.05 -13.42
N PRO A 106 -1.59 16.31 -14.64
CA PRO A 106 -1.66 15.35 -15.76
C PRO A 106 -0.85 14.06 -15.50
N HIS A 107 0.12 14.08 -14.60
CA HIS A 107 1.00 12.95 -14.29
C HIS A 107 0.74 12.33 -12.91
N GLU A 108 -0.21 12.86 -12.16
CA GLU A 108 -0.44 12.51 -10.76
C GLU A 108 -0.95 11.07 -10.62
N ALA A 109 -1.89 10.65 -11.47
CA ALA A 109 -2.40 9.28 -11.48
C ALA A 109 -1.30 8.24 -11.73
N THR A 110 -0.40 8.52 -12.67
CA THR A 110 0.74 7.62 -12.99
C THR A 110 1.73 7.55 -11.82
N ALA A 111 2.04 8.68 -11.20
CA ALA A 111 2.90 8.74 -10.02
C ALA A 111 2.29 7.97 -8.84
N TYR A 112 0.99 8.13 -8.61
CA TYR A 112 0.23 7.38 -7.60
C TYR A 112 0.37 5.87 -7.80
N SER A 113 0.08 5.36 -9.00
CA SER A 113 0.20 3.94 -9.32
C SER A 113 1.61 3.41 -9.13
N ALA A 114 2.62 4.16 -9.54
CA ALA A 114 4.02 3.75 -9.40
C ALA A 114 4.39 3.53 -7.92
N THR A 115 3.93 4.39 -7.01
CA THR A 115 4.22 4.26 -5.57
C THR A 115 3.52 3.06 -4.94
N ILE A 116 2.29 2.77 -5.32
CA ILE A 116 1.55 1.60 -4.83
C ILE A 116 2.18 0.30 -5.34
N LEU A 117 2.44 0.19 -6.63
CA LEU A 117 3.02 -1.02 -7.22
C LEU A 117 4.41 -1.32 -6.68
N GLY A 118 5.25 -0.30 -6.53
CA GLY A 118 6.59 -0.44 -5.95
C GLY A 118 6.55 -0.92 -4.51
N GLY A 119 5.70 -0.31 -3.69
CA GLY A 119 5.49 -0.71 -2.29
C GLY A 119 4.96 -2.14 -2.16
N ALA A 120 3.94 -2.49 -2.95
CA ALA A 120 3.35 -3.83 -2.96
C ALA A 120 4.38 -4.90 -3.35
N GLY A 121 5.17 -4.66 -4.38
CA GLY A 121 6.22 -5.58 -4.83
C GLY A 121 7.24 -5.89 -3.73
N LEU A 122 7.74 -4.87 -3.05
CA LEU A 122 8.70 -5.04 -1.96
C LEU A 122 8.10 -5.72 -0.73
N MET A 123 6.85 -5.45 -0.40
CA MET A 123 6.15 -6.15 0.68
C MET A 123 6.03 -7.66 0.40
N LEU A 124 5.71 -8.04 -0.85
CA LEU A 124 5.63 -9.45 -1.25
C LEU A 124 6.99 -10.13 -1.14
N ILE A 125 8.07 -9.51 -1.64
CA ILE A 125 9.44 -10.04 -1.53
C ILE A 125 9.82 -10.25 -0.07
N TYR A 126 9.54 -9.27 0.80
CA TYR A 126 9.82 -9.39 2.23
C TYR A 126 9.05 -10.55 2.88
N SER A 127 7.76 -10.69 2.57
CA SER A 127 6.92 -11.73 3.18
C SER A 127 7.38 -13.15 2.86
N VAL A 128 7.86 -13.38 1.62
CA VAL A 128 8.38 -14.69 1.18
C VAL A 128 9.71 -15.00 1.85
N ARG A 129 10.61 -14.01 1.99
CA ARG A 129 11.89 -14.21 2.68
C ARG A 129 11.73 -14.51 4.16
N GLY A 130 10.79 -13.88 4.82
CA GLY A 130 10.53 -14.06 6.25
C GLY A 130 9.76 -15.34 6.62
N SER A 131 9.39 -16.16 5.63
CA SER A 131 8.68 -17.43 5.83
C SER A 131 9.59 -18.67 5.88
N ARG A 132 10.89 -18.51 5.65
CA ARG A 132 11.88 -19.60 5.66
C ARG A 132 12.53 -19.79 7.01
#